data_c72a73b81a6a7e243399aba42039264e
#
_entry.id   c72a73b81a6a7e243399aba42039264e
#
_cell.length_a   1.000
_cell.length_b   1.000
_cell.length_c   1.000
_cell.angle_alpha   90.00
_cell.angle_beta   90.00
_cell.angle_gamma   90.00
#
_symmetry.space_group_name_H-M   'P 1'
#
loop_
_entity.id
_entity.type
_entity.pdbx_description
1 polymer ?
#
loop_
_entity_poly.entity_id
_entity_poly.type
_entity_poly.pdbx_seq_one_letter_code
_entity_poly.pdbx_strand_id
1 'polypeptide(L)'
;MSWVDSVRGPHFRLNILNILRRRPLTTFFVLAYVWTWLCWWSVFAVSSGHLALPVPSEWLATCGQFGPFIAAMVVAWGASGRDGLGQLFARLVRWRIRPVWLGVSFLLLPATMLIAILLFAFVDGTVATLRFHDTWTTLPAHFIYLLILGGPLGEEPGWSGFALPRLQARYGWVWASIWLGVLRAGWHLPLWWIYPAPCGYPLFVAGAVLLQVLFTWLFKHTGGSVLYSLIFHTSLSIASVRLPDVPAYHIWVLCLLSIVWVIFCSDKRLRIMHQEYQVAQCDEVS
;
A
#
# COMPACT_ATOMS: atom_id res chain seq x y z
N MET A 1 -20.80 27.72 -33.39
CA MET A 1 -20.71 27.06 -32.07
C MET A 1 -19.75 25.90 -32.25
N SER A 2 -18.54 26.02 -31.71
CA SER A 2 -17.50 25.00 -31.94
C SER A 2 -17.76 23.77 -31.07
N TRP A 3 -17.34 22.60 -31.52
CA TRP A 3 -17.44 21.31 -30.81
C TRP A 3 -16.83 21.40 -29.40
N VAL A 4 -15.89 22.29 -29.17
CA VAL A 4 -15.21 22.56 -27.89
C VAL A 4 -16.16 23.23 -26.87
N ASP A 5 -17.18 23.97 -27.29
CA ASP A 5 -18.10 24.63 -26.36
C ASP A 5 -19.18 23.69 -25.83
N SER A 6 -19.52 22.62 -26.56
CA SER A 6 -20.48 21.62 -26.11
C SER A 6 -19.94 20.71 -24.99
N VAL A 7 -18.62 20.50 -24.91
CA VAL A 7 -17.95 19.68 -23.88
C VAL A 7 -17.74 20.47 -22.59
N ARG A 8 -17.83 21.79 -22.58
CA ARG A 8 -17.62 22.66 -21.41
C ARG A 8 -18.91 23.15 -20.72
N GLY A 9 -20.08 22.63 -21.10
CA GLY A 9 -21.37 23.05 -20.56
C GLY A 9 -21.54 22.75 -19.07
N PRO A 10 -22.35 23.57 -18.34
CA PRO A 10 -22.61 23.38 -16.91
C PRO A 10 -23.18 22.00 -16.57
N HIS A 11 -23.91 21.36 -17.48
CA HIS A 11 -24.46 20.01 -17.33
C HIS A 11 -23.37 18.91 -17.28
N PHE A 12 -22.29 19.05 -18.03
CA PHE A 12 -21.19 18.09 -18.01
C PHE A 12 -20.41 18.14 -16.68
N ARG A 13 -20.14 19.34 -16.16
CA ARG A 13 -19.50 19.55 -14.85
C ARG A 13 -20.37 19.02 -13.70
N LEU A 14 -21.67 19.24 -13.74
CA LEU A 14 -22.62 18.73 -12.75
C LEU A 14 -22.67 17.19 -12.76
N ASN A 15 -22.60 16.57 -13.94
CA ASN A 15 -22.59 15.11 -14.05
C ASN A 15 -21.33 14.48 -13.47
N ILE A 16 -20.14 15.03 -13.74
CA ILE A 16 -18.87 14.53 -13.21
C ILE A 16 -18.83 14.68 -11.69
N LEU A 17 -19.17 15.84 -11.15
CA LEU A 17 -19.20 16.07 -9.70
C LEU A 17 -20.20 15.14 -9.01
N ASN A 18 -21.33 14.87 -9.64
CA ASN A 18 -22.30 13.90 -9.12
C ASN A 18 -21.74 12.47 -9.07
N ILE A 19 -20.98 12.04 -10.07
CA ILE A 19 -20.31 10.73 -10.10
C ILE A 19 -19.28 10.64 -8.97
N LEU A 20 -18.41 11.65 -8.83
CA LEU A 20 -17.39 11.72 -7.79
C LEU A 20 -17.99 11.63 -6.37
N ARG A 21 -19.15 12.27 -6.16
CA ARG A 21 -19.87 12.26 -4.87
C ARG A 21 -20.60 10.95 -4.61
N ARG A 22 -21.28 10.39 -5.62
CA ARG A 22 -22.12 9.20 -5.45
C ARG A 22 -21.32 7.88 -5.41
N ARG A 23 -20.19 7.79 -6.10
CA ARG A 23 -19.37 6.58 -6.22
C ARG A 23 -17.87 6.84 -6.02
N PRO A 24 -17.46 7.45 -4.88
CA PRO A 24 -16.08 7.91 -4.70
C PRO A 24 -15.05 6.76 -4.76
N LEU A 25 -15.35 5.59 -4.20
CA LEU A 25 -14.44 4.44 -4.25
C LEU A 25 -14.27 3.89 -5.67
N THR A 26 -15.36 3.70 -6.40
CA THR A 26 -15.29 3.20 -7.79
C THR A 26 -14.50 4.16 -8.67
N THR A 27 -14.79 5.47 -8.55
CA THR A 27 -14.08 6.48 -9.33
C THR A 27 -12.59 6.54 -8.98
N PHE A 28 -12.26 6.42 -7.70
CA PHE A 28 -10.86 6.34 -7.25
C PHE A 28 -10.13 5.17 -7.90
N PHE A 29 -10.68 3.95 -7.83
CA PHE A 29 -10.04 2.79 -8.42
C PHE A 29 -9.88 2.92 -9.94
N VAL A 30 -10.94 3.36 -10.64
CA VAL A 30 -10.86 3.55 -12.09
C VAL A 30 -9.76 4.56 -12.47
N LEU A 31 -9.70 5.71 -11.81
CA LEU A 31 -8.69 6.72 -12.10
C LEU A 31 -7.27 6.22 -11.77
N ALA A 32 -7.09 5.57 -10.62
CA ALA A 32 -5.80 5.03 -10.20
C ALA A 32 -5.27 3.99 -11.19
N TYR A 33 -6.14 3.04 -11.61
CA TYR A 33 -5.78 2.01 -12.57
C TYR A 33 -5.51 2.58 -13.96
N VAL A 34 -6.40 3.43 -14.48
CA VAL A 34 -6.24 4.02 -15.82
C VAL A 34 -4.95 4.81 -15.90
N TRP A 35 -4.67 5.69 -14.92
CA TRP A 35 -3.43 6.46 -14.90
C TRP A 35 -2.20 5.57 -14.90
N THR A 36 -2.13 4.65 -13.93
CA THR A 36 -0.98 3.77 -13.74
C THR A 36 -0.77 2.84 -14.92
N TRP A 37 -1.83 2.21 -15.40
CA TRP A 37 -1.74 1.25 -16.50
C TRP A 37 -1.36 1.92 -17.81
N LEU A 38 -1.83 3.13 -18.09
CA LEU A 38 -1.37 3.90 -19.23
C LEU A 38 0.14 4.15 -19.16
N CYS A 39 0.67 4.54 -18.01
CA CYS A 39 2.10 4.75 -17.83
C CYS A 39 2.89 3.43 -17.97
N TRP A 40 2.50 2.38 -17.28
CA TRP A 40 3.26 1.13 -17.22
C TRP A 40 3.17 0.32 -18.51
N TRP A 41 2.03 0.30 -19.20
CA TRP A 41 1.94 -0.29 -20.54
C TRP A 41 2.77 0.49 -21.56
N SER A 42 2.93 1.80 -21.39
CA SER A 42 3.87 2.58 -22.20
C SER A 42 5.31 2.18 -21.94
N VAL A 43 5.69 1.90 -20.68
CA VAL A 43 7.02 1.32 -20.35
C VAL A 43 7.22 -0.02 -21.06
N PHE A 44 6.22 -0.91 -21.00
CA PHE A 44 6.27 -2.19 -21.71
C PHE A 44 6.44 -2.02 -23.22
N ALA A 45 5.67 -1.12 -23.83
CA ALA A 45 5.74 -0.87 -25.27
C ALA A 45 7.10 -0.28 -25.70
N VAL A 46 7.71 0.57 -24.87
CA VAL A 46 9.08 1.11 -25.09
C VAL A 46 10.12 0.00 -24.94
N SER A 47 10.08 -0.77 -23.88
CA SER A 47 11.06 -1.86 -23.63
C SER A 47 11.00 -2.97 -24.68
N SER A 48 9.80 -3.19 -25.27
CA SER A 48 9.59 -4.17 -26.34
C SER A 48 9.91 -3.64 -27.75
N GLY A 49 10.33 -2.37 -27.87
CA GLY A 49 10.63 -1.73 -29.16
C GLY A 49 9.41 -1.35 -30.01
N HIS A 50 8.19 -1.46 -29.44
CA HIS A 50 6.95 -1.12 -30.17
C HIS A 50 6.64 0.39 -30.15
N LEU A 51 7.25 1.13 -29.23
CA LEU A 51 7.01 2.57 -29.05
C LEU A 51 8.34 3.28 -28.76
N ALA A 52 8.60 4.38 -29.45
CA ALA A 52 9.71 5.28 -29.11
C ALA A 52 9.14 6.55 -28.49
N LEU A 53 9.54 6.85 -27.25
CA LEU A 53 9.15 8.08 -26.57
C LEU A 53 10.41 8.89 -26.23
N PRO A 54 10.35 10.23 -26.30
CA PRO A 54 11.48 11.08 -25.94
C PRO A 54 11.65 11.23 -24.40
N VAL A 55 11.11 10.27 -23.63
CA VAL A 55 11.10 10.29 -22.17
C VAL A 55 11.68 8.96 -21.68
N PRO A 56 12.63 8.97 -20.72
CA PRO A 56 13.14 7.74 -20.12
C PRO A 56 12.04 6.90 -19.50
N SER A 57 12.13 5.57 -19.66
CA SER A 57 11.14 4.62 -19.15
C SER A 57 10.97 4.68 -17.63
N GLU A 58 12.05 5.02 -16.90
CA GLU A 58 12.07 5.17 -15.45
C GLU A 58 11.14 6.31 -14.97
N TRP A 59 11.07 7.40 -15.73
CA TRP A 59 10.15 8.51 -15.43
C TRP A 59 8.69 8.10 -15.64
N LEU A 60 8.41 7.32 -16.68
CA LEU A 60 7.06 6.77 -16.92
C LEU A 60 6.68 5.78 -15.81
N ALA A 61 7.61 4.92 -15.40
CA ALA A 61 7.40 3.99 -14.30
C ALA A 61 7.07 4.74 -12.99
N THR A 62 7.87 5.76 -12.66
CA THR A 62 7.66 6.61 -11.50
C THR A 62 6.33 7.38 -11.58
N CYS A 63 6.00 7.97 -12.71
CA CYS A 63 4.70 8.65 -12.91
C CYS A 63 3.52 7.70 -12.71
N GLY A 64 3.64 6.44 -13.14
CA GLY A 64 2.63 5.42 -12.94
C GLY A 64 2.35 5.14 -11.46
N GLN A 65 3.36 5.13 -10.61
CA GLN A 65 3.23 4.92 -9.17
C GLN A 65 2.39 6.00 -8.47
N PHE A 66 2.31 7.21 -9.04
CA PHE A 66 1.51 8.31 -8.48
C PHE A 66 0.01 8.23 -8.81
N GLY A 67 -0.44 7.23 -9.58
CA GLY A 67 -1.84 7.05 -9.93
C GLY A 67 -2.79 7.06 -8.72
N PRO A 68 -2.54 6.28 -7.66
CA PRO A 68 -3.39 6.27 -6.47
C PRO A 68 -3.43 7.62 -5.73
N PHE A 69 -2.31 8.33 -5.63
CA PHE A 69 -2.28 9.65 -5.00
C PHE A 69 -3.08 10.68 -5.80
N ILE A 70 -2.84 10.74 -7.11
CA ILE A 70 -3.56 11.66 -8.02
C ILE A 70 -5.06 11.37 -7.98
N ALA A 71 -5.46 10.09 -8.07
CA ALA A 71 -6.85 9.67 -8.00
C ALA A 71 -7.50 10.09 -6.66
N ALA A 72 -6.78 9.90 -5.54
CA ALA A 72 -7.27 10.30 -4.22
C ALA A 72 -7.49 11.82 -4.13
N MET A 73 -6.54 12.63 -4.64
CA MET A 73 -6.68 14.09 -4.66
C MET A 73 -7.88 14.53 -5.51
N VAL A 74 -8.00 14.00 -6.73
CA VAL A 74 -9.10 14.35 -7.66
C VAL A 74 -10.45 14.01 -7.04
N VAL A 75 -10.59 12.80 -6.48
CA VAL A 75 -11.87 12.36 -5.91
C VAL A 75 -12.16 13.06 -4.58
N ALA A 76 -11.18 13.26 -3.71
CA ALA A 76 -11.37 13.99 -2.45
C ALA A 76 -11.80 15.44 -2.70
N TRP A 77 -11.14 16.10 -3.65
CA TRP A 77 -11.53 17.45 -4.08
C TRP A 77 -12.95 17.49 -4.69
N GLY A 78 -13.24 16.60 -5.63
CA GLY A 78 -14.53 16.58 -6.34
C GLY A 78 -15.70 16.21 -5.42
N ALA A 79 -15.48 15.36 -4.40
CA ALA A 79 -16.51 14.95 -3.46
C ALA A 79 -16.77 15.98 -2.37
N SER A 80 -15.71 16.57 -1.78
CA SER A 80 -15.80 17.38 -0.56
C SER A 80 -14.97 18.68 -0.62
N GLY A 81 -14.46 19.06 -1.80
CA GLY A 81 -13.72 20.30 -1.97
C GLY A 81 -12.44 20.36 -1.12
N ARG A 82 -12.19 21.55 -0.53
CA ARG A 82 -11.00 21.78 0.34
C ARG A 82 -10.99 20.89 1.58
N ASP A 83 -12.15 20.57 2.14
CA ASP A 83 -12.24 19.74 3.35
C ASP A 83 -11.79 18.30 3.07
N GLY A 84 -12.15 17.75 1.90
CA GLY A 84 -11.70 16.42 1.48
C GLY A 84 -10.17 16.33 1.32
N LEU A 85 -9.56 17.33 0.72
CA LEU A 85 -8.09 17.42 0.64
C LEU A 85 -7.46 17.65 2.02
N GLY A 86 -8.04 18.54 2.82
CA GLY A 86 -7.57 18.81 4.18
C GLY A 86 -7.52 17.54 5.03
N GLN A 87 -8.55 16.70 4.98
CA GLN A 87 -8.59 15.41 5.66
C GLN A 87 -7.52 14.43 5.14
N LEU A 88 -7.29 14.38 3.83
CA LEU A 88 -6.25 13.54 3.23
C LEU A 88 -4.86 13.96 3.71
N PHE A 89 -4.54 15.25 3.62
CA PHE A 89 -3.24 15.78 4.04
C PHE A 89 -3.03 15.74 5.55
N ALA A 90 -4.08 15.94 6.37
CA ALA A 90 -3.99 15.79 7.82
C ALA A 90 -3.53 14.38 8.25
N ARG A 91 -3.89 13.34 7.49
CA ARG A 91 -3.41 11.96 7.73
C ARG A 91 -1.94 11.77 7.37
N LEU A 92 -1.44 12.49 6.35
CA LEU A 92 -0.03 12.45 5.93
C LEU A 92 0.91 13.06 6.97
N VAL A 93 0.45 14.08 7.71
CA VAL A 93 1.27 14.77 8.71
C VAL A 93 0.97 14.33 10.14
N ARG A 94 0.16 13.31 10.35
CA ARG A 94 -0.15 12.80 11.70
C ARG A 94 1.01 11.98 12.25
N TRP A 95 1.85 12.60 13.08
CA TRP A 95 3.07 12.00 13.62
C TRP A 95 3.04 11.77 15.15
N ARG A 96 2.15 12.47 15.90
CA ARG A 96 2.06 12.38 17.36
C ARG A 96 1.36 11.10 17.80
N ILE A 97 2.09 9.99 17.78
CA ILE A 97 1.63 8.64 18.09
C ILE A 97 2.67 7.99 19.01
N ARG A 98 2.29 6.94 19.75
CA ARG A 98 3.23 6.23 20.64
C ARG A 98 4.48 5.78 19.88
N PRO A 99 5.70 6.03 20.40
CA PRO A 99 6.96 5.76 19.68
C PRO A 99 7.16 4.31 19.24
N VAL A 100 6.53 3.35 19.93
CA VAL A 100 6.58 1.93 19.56
C VAL A 100 6.12 1.70 18.11
N TRP A 101 5.14 2.46 17.63
CA TRP A 101 4.63 2.32 16.27
C TRP A 101 5.63 2.82 15.22
N LEU A 102 6.50 3.75 15.59
CA LEU A 102 7.61 4.16 14.73
C LEU A 102 8.59 2.99 14.56
N GLY A 103 8.97 2.34 15.66
CA GLY A 103 9.79 1.12 15.63
C GLY A 103 9.17 0.01 14.79
N VAL A 104 7.87 -0.25 14.97
CA VAL A 104 7.13 -1.23 14.15
C VAL A 104 7.17 -0.86 12.68
N SER A 105 6.97 0.42 12.33
CA SER A 105 6.97 0.87 10.93
C SER A 105 8.33 0.72 10.26
N PHE A 106 9.43 0.91 10.99
CA PHE A 106 10.77 0.76 10.43
C PHE A 106 11.27 -0.69 10.40
N LEU A 107 10.92 -1.51 11.39
CA LEU A 107 11.61 -2.77 11.64
C LEU A 107 10.80 -4.02 11.29
N LEU A 108 9.47 -4.00 11.35
CA LEU A 108 8.68 -5.21 11.23
C LEU A 108 8.88 -5.92 9.88
N LEU A 109 8.73 -5.20 8.77
CA LEU A 109 8.87 -5.82 7.44
C LEU A 109 10.32 -6.20 7.10
N PRO A 110 11.34 -5.36 7.34
CA PRO A 110 12.73 -5.77 7.18
C PRO A 110 13.11 -6.99 8.02
N ALA A 111 12.65 -7.06 9.26
CA ALA A 111 12.92 -8.21 10.14
C ALA A 111 12.28 -9.50 9.61
N THR A 112 11.01 -9.44 9.15
CA THR A 112 10.35 -10.62 8.55
C THR A 112 11.06 -11.10 7.29
N MET A 113 11.51 -10.17 6.46
CA MET A 113 12.23 -10.49 5.24
C MET A 113 13.61 -11.09 5.55
N LEU A 114 14.34 -10.51 6.50
CA LEU A 114 15.63 -11.04 6.96
C LEU A 114 15.48 -12.44 7.55
N ILE A 115 14.45 -12.68 8.40
CA ILE A 115 14.17 -14.00 8.96
C ILE A 115 13.91 -15.01 7.82
N ALA A 116 13.11 -14.66 6.83
CA ALA A 116 12.83 -15.54 5.70
C ALA A 116 14.09 -15.89 4.90
N ILE A 117 14.97 -14.93 4.65
CA ILE A 117 16.25 -15.10 3.98
C ILE A 117 17.18 -16.04 4.78
N LEU A 118 17.29 -15.79 6.09
CA LEU A 118 18.15 -16.62 6.95
C LEU A 118 17.62 -18.05 7.07
N LEU A 119 16.30 -18.24 7.20
CA LEU A 119 15.69 -19.57 7.19
C LEU A 119 15.92 -20.31 5.87
N PHE A 120 15.72 -19.61 4.74
CA PHE A 120 16.02 -20.19 3.43
C PHE A 120 17.49 -20.61 3.32
N ALA A 121 18.41 -19.70 3.62
CA ALA A 121 19.84 -19.95 3.52
C ALA A 121 20.32 -21.06 4.49
N PHE A 122 19.71 -21.18 5.65
CA PHE A 122 19.99 -22.24 6.61
C PHE A 122 19.58 -23.62 6.06
N VAL A 123 18.37 -23.73 5.49
CA VAL A 123 17.87 -24.97 4.89
C VAL A 123 18.64 -25.35 3.63
N ASP A 124 19.01 -24.36 2.81
CA ASP A 124 19.75 -24.56 1.58
C ASP A 124 21.28 -24.71 1.77
N GLY A 125 21.78 -24.52 2.99
CA GLY A 125 23.21 -24.58 3.31
C GLY A 125 24.04 -23.41 2.79
N THR A 126 23.41 -22.30 2.38
CA THR A 126 24.07 -21.16 1.72
C THR A 126 24.34 -19.97 2.64
N VAL A 127 24.20 -20.10 3.96
CA VAL A 127 24.39 -19.01 4.93
C VAL A 127 25.74 -18.31 4.76
N ALA A 128 26.82 -19.08 4.55
CA ALA A 128 28.18 -18.54 4.39
C ALA A 128 28.36 -17.74 3.09
N THR A 129 27.47 -17.87 2.13
CA THR A 129 27.54 -17.19 0.82
C THR A 129 26.66 -15.96 0.73
N LEU A 130 25.84 -15.65 1.76
CA LEU A 130 25.01 -14.47 1.78
C LEU A 130 25.85 -13.20 1.61
N ARG A 131 25.40 -12.32 0.73
CA ARG A 131 26.01 -11.02 0.49
C ARG A 131 25.00 -9.93 0.77
N PHE A 132 25.31 -9.04 1.69
CA PHE A 132 24.53 -7.84 1.97
C PHE A 132 25.04 -6.69 1.11
N HIS A 133 24.12 -5.97 0.50
CA HIS A 133 24.45 -4.77 -0.27
C HIS A 133 24.84 -3.65 0.70
N ASP A 134 26.10 -3.27 0.68
CA ASP A 134 26.76 -2.56 1.76
C ASP A 134 27.02 -1.09 1.51
N THR A 135 26.19 -0.23 1.66
CA THR A 135 26.53 1.17 1.92
C THR A 135 25.54 1.77 2.91
N TRP A 136 25.72 1.37 4.16
CA TRP A 136 24.91 1.90 5.27
C TRP A 136 24.94 3.42 5.35
N THR A 137 26.03 4.06 4.90
CA THR A 137 26.19 5.51 4.82
C THR A 137 25.19 6.18 3.86
N THR A 138 24.78 5.50 2.80
CA THR A 138 23.79 6.00 1.82
C THR A 138 22.35 5.68 2.21
N LEU A 139 22.12 4.92 3.28
CA LEU A 139 20.80 4.45 3.68
C LEU A 139 19.79 5.59 3.93
N PRO A 140 20.13 6.67 4.65
CA PRO A 140 19.18 7.77 4.87
C PRO A 140 18.75 8.46 3.57
N ALA A 141 19.72 8.72 2.66
CA ALA A 141 19.43 9.35 1.37
C ALA A 141 18.58 8.43 0.49
N HIS A 142 18.88 7.12 0.47
CA HIS A 142 18.13 6.13 -0.29
C HIS A 142 16.72 5.93 0.29
N PHE A 143 16.58 5.99 1.62
CA PHE A 143 15.26 5.95 2.26
C PHE A 143 14.38 7.11 1.81
N ILE A 144 14.91 8.35 1.81
CA ILE A 144 14.18 9.53 1.34
C ILE A 144 13.87 9.43 -0.15
N TYR A 145 14.82 8.96 -0.96
CA TYR A 145 14.60 8.74 -2.38
C TYR A 145 13.43 7.75 -2.63
N LEU A 146 13.45 6.59 -1.98
CA LEU A 146 12.39 5.59 -2.12
C LEU A 146 11.06 6.08 -1.54
N LEU A 147 11.07 6.81 -0.41
CA LEU A 147 9.87 7.39 0.16
C LEU A 147 9.14 8.29 -0.86
N ILE A 148 9.88 9.12 -1.58
CA ILE A 148 9.31 10.14 -2.48
C ILE A 148 9.08 9.59 -3.88
N LEU A 149 10.04 8.86 -4.46
CA LEU A 149 10.05 8.43 -5.86
C LEU A 149 9.94 6.92 -6.06
N GLY A 150 10.09 6.12 -5.00
CA GLY A 150 10.07 4.66 -5.08
C GLY A 150 8.70 4.01 -4.84
N GLY A 151 7.61 4.77 -4.90
CA GLY A 151 6.24 4.25 -4.77
C GLY A 151 5.48 4.72 -3.53
N PRO A 152 6.03 4.66 -2.30
CA PRO A 152 5.25 4.90 -1.09
C PRO A 152 4.43 6.19 -1.11
N LEU A 153 5.03 7.33 -1.46
CA LEU A 153 4.31 8.62 -1.53
C LEU A 153 3.26 8.64 -2.65
N GLY A 154 3.51 7.96 -3.76
CA GLY A 154 2.55 7.84 -4.86
C GLY A 154 1.36 6.93 -4.53
N GLU A 155 1.55 5.99 -3.61
CA GLU A 155 0.61 4.92 -3.34
C GLU A 155 -0.19 5.12 -2.04
N GLU A 156 0.47 5.30 -0.89
CA GLU A 156 -0.19 5.21 0.41
C GLU A 156 -1.23 6.31 0.68
N PRO A 157 -1.10 7.56 0.18
CA PRO A 157 -2.19 8.53 0.29
C PRO A 157 -3.49 8.05 -0.37
N GLY A 158 -3.36 7.31 -1.47
CA GLY A 158 -4.50 6.69 -2.16
C GLY A 158 -5.01 5.46 -1.43
N TRP A 159 -4.16 4.47 -1.21
CA TRP A 159 -4.56 3.19 -0.62
C TRP A 159 -4.94 3.33 0.85
N SER A 160 -4.01 3.79 1.70
CA SER A 160 -4.20 3.91 3.14
C SER A 160 -4.98 5.17 3.53
N GLY A 161 -4.78 6.29 2.82
CA GLY A 161 -5.41 7.57 3.17
C GLY A 161 -6.84 7.73 2.68
N PHE A 162 -7.15 7.24 1.48
CA PHE A 162 -8.44 7.44 0.83
C PHE A 162 -9.30 6.16 0.77
N ALA A 163 -8.77 5.06 0.20
CA ALA A 163 -9.56 3.85 -0.05
C ALA A 163 -9.83 3.05 1.23
N LEU A 164 -8.79 2.78 2.03
CA LEU A 164 -8.88 1.93 3.22
C LEU A 164 -9.95 2.40 4.22
N PRO A 165 -10.02 3.67 4.66
CA PRO A 165 -11.05 4.11 5.61
C PRO A 165 -12.47 3.90 5.10
N ARG A 166 -12.69 4.11 3.80
CA ARG A 166 -14.00 3.93 3.15
C ARG A 166 -14.40 2.47 3.02
N LEU A 167 -13.44 1.61 2.71
CA LEU A 167 -13.67 0.15 2.69
C LEU A 167 -13.92 -0.38 4.09
N GLN A 168 -13.17 0.09 5.11
CA GLN A 168 -13.39 -0.29 6.50
C GLN A 168 -14.78 0.10 7.01
N ALA A 169 -15.24 1.29 6.68
CA ALA A 169 -16.57 1.76 7.05
C ALA A 169 -17.69 0.91 6.42
N ARG A 170 -17.45 0.31 5.24
CA ARG A 170 -18.45 -0.47 4.52
C ARG A 170 -18.40 -1.97 4.83
N TYR A 171 -17.21 -2.55 5.02
CA TYR A 171 -17.02 -4.00 5.08
C TYR A 171 -16.32 -4.48 6.35
N GLY A 172 -15.97 -3.57 7.27
CA GLY A 172 -15.12 -3.89 8.40
C GLY A 172 -13.65 -4.06 8.01
N TRP A 173 -12.76 -4.15 8.99
CA TRP A 173 -11.32 -4.07 8.74
C TRP A 173 -10.75 -5.30 8.03
N VAL A 174 -11.28 -6.51 8.29
CA VAL A 174 -10.79 -7.76 7.67
C VAL A 174 -11.08 -7.77 6.18
N TRP A 175 -12.36 -7.60 5.80
CA TRP A 175 -12.75 -7.61 4.40
C TRP A 175 -12.18 -6.41 3.63
N ALA A 176 -12.05 -5.25 4.28
CA ALA A 176 -11.36 -4.10 3.69
C ALA A 176 -9.91 -4.43 3.34
N SER A 177 -9.20 -5.15 4.21
CA SER A 177 -7.82 -5.59 3.95
C SER A 177 -7.74 -6.56 2.78
N ILE A 178 -8.62 -7.55 2.74
CA ILE A 178 -8.63 -8.57 1.67
C ILE A 178 -8.93 -7.91 0.33
N TRP A 179 -10.02 -7.13 0.24
CA TRP A 179 -10.39 -6.45 -1.00
C TRP A 179 -9.31 -5.50 -1.49
N LEU A 180 -8.76 -4.69 -0.58
CA LEU A 180 -7.71 -3.73 -0.95
C LEU A 180 -6.42 -4.44 -1.35
N GLY A 181 -6.06 -5.53 -0.70
CA GLY A 181 -4.89 -6.34 -1.06
C GLY A 181 -5.00 -6.95 -2.45
N VAL A 182 -6.17 -7.54 -2.78
CA VAL A 182 -6.45 -8.07 -4.12
C VAL A 182 -6.43 -6.96 -5.17
N LEU A 183 -7.04 -5.80 -4.88
CA LEU A 183 -7.04 -4.67 -5.79
C LEU A 183 -5.62 -4.11 -5.98
N ARG A 184 -4.81 -3.99 -4.93
CA ARG A 184 -3.39 -3.59 -5.08
C ARG A 184 -2.60 -4.58 -5.92
N ALA A 185 -2.79 -5.88 -5.73
CA ALA A 185 -2.14 -6.90 -6.55
C ALA A 185 -2.55 -6.75 -8.03
N GLY A 186 -3.87 -6.61 -8.31
CA GLY A 186 -4.36 -6.37 -9.67
C GLY A 186 -3.80 -5.09 -10.30
N TRP A 187 -3.64 -4.03 -9.49
CA TRP A 187 -3.04 -2.78 -9.95
C TRP A 187 -1.59 -2.95 -10.42
N HIS A 188 -0.82 -3.86 -9.80
CA HIS A 188 0.55 -4.18 -10.21
C HIS A 188 0.65 -5.07 -11.47
N LEU A 189 -0.45 -5.53 -12.05
CA LEU A 189 -0.43 -6.50 -13.13
C LEU A 189 0.44 -6.10 -14.34
N PRO A 190 0.44 -4.86 -14.85
CA PRO A 190 1.34 -4.48 -15.94
C PRO A 190 2.81 -4.57 -15.54
N LEU A 191 3.14 -4.17 -14.31
CA LEU A 191 4.51 -4.23 -13.80
C LEU A 191 4.97 -5.70 -13.63
N TRP A 192 4.06 -6.57 -13.17
CA TRP A 192 4.29 -8.00 -13.12
C TRP A 192 4.59 -8.59 -14.51
N TRP A 193 3.92 -8.11 -15.54
CA TRP A 193 4.15 -8.55 -16.91
C TRP A 193 5.52 -8.15 -17.43
N ILE A 194 6.03 -6.99 -17.00
CA ILE A 194 7.36 -6.48 -17.37
C ILE A 194 8.45 -7.20 -16.56
N TYR A 195 8.22 -7.40 -15.26
CA TYR A 195 9.17 -7.96 -14.30
C TYR A 195 8.53 -9.12 -13.52
N PRO A 196 8.33 -10.30 -14.13
CA PRO A 196 7.71 -11.42 -13.45
C PRO A 196 8.59 -11.93 -12.32
N ALA A 197 8.06 -11.99 -11.09
CA ALA A 197 8.79 -12.60 -10.00
C ALA A 197 8.72 -14.15 -10.08
N PRO A 198 9.79 -14.86 -9.69
CA PRO A 198 9.87 -16.33 -9.77
C PRO A 198 8.81 -17.05 -8.94
N CYS A 199 8.22 -16.39 -7.93
CA CYS A 199 7.22 -16.98 -7.05
C CYS A 199 5.84 -17.25 -7.71
N GLY A 200 5.60 -16.72 -8.92
CA GLY A 200 4.30 -16.80 -9.58
C GLY A 200 3.26 -15.81 -9.05
N TYR A 201 2.35 -15.37 -9.93
CA TYR A 201 1.38 -14.33 -9.60
C TYR A 201 0.41 -14.69 -8.45
N PRO A 202 -0.08 -15.95 -8.30
CA PRO A 202 -0.95 -16.29 -7.18
C PRO A 202 -0.29 -16.10 -5.81
N LEU A 203 0.99 -16.44 -5.67
CA LEU A 203 1.71 -16.26 -4.41
C LEU A 203 2.01 -14.78 -4.15
N PHE A 204 2.27 -13.99 -5.19
CA PHE A 204 2.35 -12.54 -5.09
C PHE A 204 1.04 -11.92 -4.57
N VAL A 205 -0.12 -12.35 -5.09
CA VAL A 205 -1.44 -11.91 -4.61
C VAL A 205 -1.63 -12.26 -3.14
N ALA A 206 -1.28 -13.48 -2.73
CA ALA A 206 -1.35 -13.90 -1.33
C ALA A 206 -0.50 -13.01 -0.42
N GLY A 207 0.75 -12.73 -0.83
CA GLY A 207 1.65 -11.81 -0.12
C GLY A 207 1.08 -10.39 -0.03
N ALA A 208 0.53 -9.87 -1.12
CA ALA A 208 -0.09 -8.55 -1.16
C ALA A 208 -1.30 -8.43 -0.22
N VAL A 209 -2.12 -9.48 -0.11
CA VAL A 209 -3.25 -9.52 0.83
C VAL A 209 -2.76 -9.55 2.28
N LEU A 210 -1.77 -10.38 2.60
CA LEU A 210 -1.20 -10.44 3.95
C LEU A 210 -0.54 -9.13 4.36
N LEU A 211 0.22 -8.52 3.45
CA LEU A 211 0.79 -7.18 3.65
C LEU A 211 -0.31 -6.15 3.89
N GLN A 212 -1.38 -6.17 3.12
CA GLN A 212 -2.49 -5.23 3.30
C GLN A 212 -3.17 -5.40 4.67
N VAL A 213 -3.25 -6.62 5.21
CA VAL A 213 -3.71 -6.85 6.59
C VAL A 213 -2.79 -6.13 7.59
N LEU A 214 -1.47 -6.23 7.41
CA LEU A 214 -0.50 -5.55 8.28
C LEU A 214 -0.58 -4.03 8.15
N PHE A 215 -0.72 -3.50 6.94
CA PHE A 215 -0.98 -2.07 6.71
C PHE A 215 -2.25 -1.60 7.40
N THR A 216 -3.34 -2.37 7.31
CA THR A 216 -4.61 -2.05 7.97
C THR A 216 -4.49 -2.09 9.49
N TRP A 217 -3.79 -3.08 10.02
CA TRP A 217 -3.51 -3.20 11.45
C TRP A 217 -2.70 -2.00 11.96
N LEU A 218 -1.60 -1.66 11.28
CA LEU A 218 -0.79 -0.49 11.61
C LEU A 218 -1.61 0.81 11.54
N PHE A 219 -2.38 1.00 10.48
CA PHE A 219 -3.24 2.16 10.30
C PHE A 219 -4.26 2.33 11.43
N LYS A 220 -4.88 1.23 11.89
CA LYS A 220 -5.77 1.24 13.08
C LYS A 220 -5.05 1.72 14.33
N HIS A 221 -3.88 1.15 14.62
CA HIS A 221 -3.13 1.44 15.85
C HIS A 221 -2.44 2.79 15.85
N THR A 222 -2.27 3.40 14.69
CA THR A 222 -1.72 4.74 14.50
C THR A 222 -2.79 5.80 14.30
N GLY A 223 -4.05 5.50 14.66
CA GLY A 223 -5.16 6.44 14.57
C GLY A 223 -5.43 6.95 13.15
N GLY A 224 -5.11 6.15 12.13
CA GLY A 224 -5.30 6.50 10.73
C GLY A 224 -4.18 7.36 10.14
N SER A 225 -2.96 7.22 10.63
CA SER A 225 -1.79 7.92 10.09
C SER A 225 -1.30 7.28 8.80
N VAL A 226 -1.26 8.06 7.72
CA VAL A 226 -0.64 7.68 6.45
C VAL A 226 0.88 7.80 6.52
N LEU A 227 1.41 8.71 7.36
CA LEU A 227 2.85 8.83 7.56
C LEU A 227 3.49 7.49 8.00
N TYR A 228 2.86 6.79 8.94
CA TYR A 228 3.36 5.49 9.41
C TYR A 228 3.24 4.42 8.33
N SER A 229 2.20 4.45 7.49
CA SER A 229 2.10 3.59 6.31
C SER A 229 3.18 3.89 5.28
N LEU A 230 3.52 5.16 5.05
CA LEU A 230 4.63 5.57 4.18
C LEU A 230 5.97 5.01 4.68
N ILE A 231 6.28 5.17 5.97
CA ILE A 231 7.51 4.64 6.57
C ILE A 231 7.54 3.12 6.46
N PHE A 232 6.44 2.44 6.75
CA PHE A 232 6.30 0.99 6.69
C PHE A 232 6.52 0.44 5.27
N HIS A 233 5.94 1.09 4.26
CA HIS A 233 6.16 0.76 2.86
C HIS A 233 7.61 1.02 2.43
N THR A 234 8.16 2.17 2.79
CA THR A 234 9.56 2.51 2.47
C THR A 234 10.53 1.53 3.12
N SER A 235 10.27 1.07 4.34
CA SER A 235 11.12 0.09 5.02
C SER A 235 11.12 -1.26 4.31
N LEU A 236 9.99 -1.69 3.73
CA LEU A 236 9.92 -2.85 2.86
C LEU A 236 10.75 -2.64 1.59
N SER A 237 10.58 -1.49 0.94
CA SER A 237 11.32 -1.16 -0.29
C SER A 237 12.83 -1.12 -0.06
N ILE A 238 13.29 -0.55 1.07
CA ILE A 238 14.70 -0.59 1.46
C ILE A 238 15.18 -2.02 1.69
N ALA A 239 14.40 -2.83 2.40
CA ALA A 239 14.76 -4.22 2.66
C ALA A 239 14.91 -5.01 1.37
N SER A 240 13.98 -4.85 0.41
CA SER A 240 14.04 -5.55 -0.88
C SER A 240 15.26 -5.20 -1.73
N VAL A 241 15.83 -4.00 -1.54
CA VAL A 241 17.02 -3.55 -2.29
C VAL A 241 18.34 -3.86 -1.56
N ARG A 242 18.31 -3.93 -0.21
CA ARG A 242 19.53 -4.01 0.61
C ARG A 242 19.80 -5.39 1.18
N LEU A 243 18.79 -6.20 1.35
CA LEU A 243 18.96 -7.58 1.82
C LEU A 243 19.39 -8.50 0.67
N PRO A 244 20.04 -9.64 0.97
CA PRO A 244 20.46 -10.60 -0.03
C PRO A 244 19.31 -11.06 -0.92
N ASP A 245 19.55 -11.11 -2.23
CA ASP A 245 18.60 -11.62 -3.20
C ASP A 245 18.67 -13.16 -3.23
N VAL A 246 17.72 -13.78 -2.54
CA VAL A 246 17.53 -15.23 -2.49
C VAL A 246 16.06 -15.58 -2.71
N PRO A 247 15.71 -16.76 -3.26
CA PRO A 247 14.33 -17.13 -3.58
C PRO A 247 13.49 -17.48 -2.34
N ALA A 248 13.57 -16.63 -1.31
CA ALA A 248 12.92 -16.82 0.00
C ALA A 248 11.47 -16.33 0.06
N TYR A 249 10.86 -15.91 -1.06
CA TYR A 249 9.55 -15.26 -1.06
C TYR A 249 8.44 -16.12 -0.44
N HIS A 250 8.43 -17.42 -0.71
CA HIS A 250 7.44 -18.33 -0.13
C HIS A 250 7.58 -18.45 1.40
N ILE A 251 8.81 -18.47 1.93
CA ILE A 251 9.06 -18.46 3.39
C ILE A 251 8.61 -17.11 3.97
N TRP A 252 8.88 -16.01 3.27
CA TRP A 252 8.43 -14.69 3.71
C TRP A 252 6.91 -14.61 3.79
N VAL A 253 6.18 -15.15 2.82
CA VAL A 253 4.71 -15.23 2.87
C VAL A 253 4.24 -16.04 4.08
N LEU A 254 4.92 -17.14 4.44
CA LEU A 254 4.62 -17.90 5.66
C LEU A 254 4.91 -17.10 6.94
N CYS A 255 5.99 -16.31 6.98
CA CYS A 255 6.26 -15.39 8.09
C CYS A 255 5.15 -14.34 8.24
N LEU A 256 4.70 -13.74 7.13
CA LEU A 256 3.59 -12.79 7.15
C LEU A 256 2.29 -13.45 7.63
N LEU A 257 1.99 -14.65 7.17
CA LEU A 257 0.82 -15.42 7.58
C LEU A 257 0.85 -15.68 9.10
N SER A 258 2.01 -16.04 9.63
CA SER A 258 2.18 -16.30 11.07
C SER A 258 1.91 -15.04 11.90
N ILE A 259 2.41 -13.88 11.47
CA ILE A 259 2.15 -12.61 12.15
C ILE A 259 0.68 -12.23 12.07
N VAL A 260 0.08 -12.36 10.90
CA VAL A 260 -1.35 -12.10 10.70
C VAL A 260 -2.18 -13.01 11.61
N TRP A 261 -1.83 -14.29 11.72
CA TRP A 261 -2.47 -15.23 12.65
C TRP A 261 -2.38 -14.77 14.09
N VAL A 262 -1.19 -14.35 14.56
CA VAL A 262 -0.99 -13.82 15.92
C VAL A 262 -1.85 -12.58 16.17
N ILE A 263 -1.94 -11.66 15.19
CA ILE A 263 -2.79 -10.47 15.28
C ILE A 263 -4.26 -10.87 15.47
N PHE A 264 -4.77 -11.82 14.67
CA PHE A 264 -6.14 -12.30 14.80
C PHE A 264 -6.44 -12.98 16.12
N CYS A 265 -5.51 -13.80 16.63
CA CYS A 265 -5.66 -14.47 17.92
C CYS A 265 -5.66 -13.46 19.07
N SER A 266 -4.79 -12.44 19.01
CA SER A 266 -4.71 -11.39 20.01
C SER A 266 -5.97 -10.51 20.05
N ASP A 267 -6.51 -10.14 18.90
CA ASP A 267 -7.73 -9.33 18.79
C ASP A 267 -8.96 -10.09 19.31
N LYS A 268 -9.04 -11.42 19.11
CA LYS A 268 -10.09 -12.26 19.69
C LYS A 268 -9.98 -12.34 21.21
N ARG A 269 -8.78 -12.59 21.75
CA ARG A 269 -8.56 -12.65 23.19
C ARG A 269 -8.99 -11.35 23.89
N LEU A 270 -8.57 -10.21 23.36
CA LEU A 270 -8.93 -8.90 23.90
C LEU A 270 -10.44 -8.69 23.92
N ARG A 271 -11.17 -9.14 22.91
CA ARG A 271 -12.63 -9.04 22.87
C ARG A 271 -13.30 -9.96 23.90
N ILE A 272 -12.84 -11.19 24.05
CA ILE A 272 -13.39 -12.13 25.04
C ILE A 272 -13.15 -11.58 26.44
N MET A 273 -11.94 -11.18 26.78
CA MET A 273 -11.62 -10.58 28.09
C MET A 273 -12.47 -9.33 28.39
N HIS A 274 -12.72 -8.49 27.37
CA HIS A 274 -13.57 -7.32 27.54
C HIS A 274 -15.03 -7.70 27.80
N GLN A 275 -15.56 -8.71 27.12
CA GLN A 275 -16.91 -9.23 27.34
C GLN A 275 -17.04 -9.87 28.74
N GLU A 276 -16.09 -10.69 29.16
CA GLU A 276 -16.07 -11.30 30.49
C GLU A 276 -16.01 -10.24 31.59
N TYR A 277 -15.21 -9.18 31.42
CA TYR A 277 -15.13 -8.05 32.33
C TYR A 277 -16.46 -7.29 32.44
N GLN A 278 -17.14 -7.07 31.31
CA GLN A 278 -18.46 -6.40 31.30
C GLN A 278 -19.54 -7.25 32.00
N VAL A 279 -19.52 -8.57 31.79
CA VAL A 279 -20.45 -9.50 32.48
C VAL A 279 -20.19 -9.49 33.97
N ALA A 280 -18.93 -9.59 34.41
CA ALA A 280 -18.58 -9.57 35.82
C ALA A 280 -19.01 -8.26 36.52
N GLN A 281 -18.89 -7.11 35.85
CA GLN A 281 -19.39 -5.84 36.39
C GLN A 281 -20.93 -5.79 36.51
N CYS A 282 -21.66 -6.44 35.62
CA CYS A 282 -23.12 -6.52 35.70
C CYS A 282 -23.58 -7.41 36.87
N ASP A 283 -22.84 -8.49 37.14
CA ASP A 283 -23.13 -9.42 38.24
C ASP A 283 -22.79 -8.84 39.63
N GLU A 284 -21.83 -7.90 39.73
CA GLU A 284 -21.51 -7.20 40.99
C GLU A 284 -22.54 -6.07 41.35
N VAL A 285 -23.37 -5.65 40.42
CA VAL A 285 -24.33 -4.57 40.60
C VAL A 285 -25.76 -5.10 40.79
N SER A 286 -26.01 -6.39 40.53
CA SER A 286 -27.28 -7.10 40.75
C SER A 286 -27.29 -7.77 42.12
#